data_dca1f6dbf0fe0c01f2f960d24317ffc6
#
_entry.id   dca1f6dbf0fe0c01f2f960d24317ffc6
#
_cell.length_a   1.000
_cell.length_b   1.000
_cell.length_c   1.000
_cell.angle_alpha   90.00
_cell.angle_beta   90.00
_cell.angle_gamma   90.00
#
_symmetry.space_group_name_H-M   'P 1'
#
loop_
_entity.id
_entity.type
_entity.pdbx_description
1 polymer ?
#
loop_
_entity_poly.entity_id
_entity_poly.type
_entity_poly.pdbx_seq_one_letter_code
_entity_poly.pdbx_strand_id
1 'polypeptide(L)'
;YRIIENNKNYGIHKTRVNGICEASQEYIWMLDQDDIVSERWLLSQFECIQKYKTDMVIANGKRQISGKDYPIFKNDKTLKDATTIAPYVAFGNVIASPGQCLIRKSAIPVFWMENILWENCADDMYLWMLMFGEKLNISYNPEYLYTHVSTGENFSSNEKQTIYSEYKVIDLLRKAGGIKEWYLRFYAERLKIRNRYFFEIKKKWMSQIYYVVTEIIKILVFWLVKYFKI
;
A
#
# COMPACT_ATOMS: atom_id res chain seq x y z
N TYR A 1 -27.02 5.04 5.13
CA TYR A 1 -26.06 3.97 4.81
C TYR A 1 -26.78 2.84 4.08
N ARG A 2 -26.01 2.05 3.31
CA ARG A 2 -26.50 0.88 2.60
C ARG A 2 -25.58 -0.30 2.91
N ILE A 3 -26.18 -1.46 3.22
CA ILE A 3 -25.45 -2.71 3.44
C ILE A 3 -25.44 -3.48 2.12
N ILE A 4 -24.27 -3.99 1.74
CA ILE A 4 -24.08 -4.82 0.55
C ILE A 4 -23.53 -6.15 1.04
N GLU A 5 -24.32 -7.21 0.87
CA GLU A 5 -23.94 -8.55 1.27
C GLU A 5 -23.43 -9.33 0.05
N ASN A 6 -22.24 -9.91 0.20
CA ASN A 6 -21.76 -10.89 -0.76
C ASN A 6 -22.41 -12.24 -0.48
N ASN A 7 -22.85 -12.95 -1.50
CA ASN A 7 -23.47 -14.28 -1.35
C ASN A 7 -22.47 -15.38 -0.91
N LYS A 8 -21.17 -15.08 -0.90
CA LYS A 8 -20.06 -15.92 -0.38
C LYS A 8 -18.84 -15.06 -0.08
N ASN A 9 -17.84 -15.65 0.55
CA ASN A 9 -16.54 -14.99 0.73
C ASN A 9 -15.78 -14.92 -0.60
N TYR A 10 -15.61 -13.74 -1.15
CA TYR A 10 -14.85 -13.46 -2.38
C TYR A 10 -13.41 -12.99 -2.11
N GLY A 11 -13.00 -12.88 -0.87
CA GLY A 11 -11.73 -12.28 -0.47
C GLY A 11 -11.77 -10.74 -0.45
N ILE A 12 -10.66 -10.15 -0.03
CA ILE A 12 -10.57 -8.70 0.24
C ILE A 12 -10.73 -7.89 -1.05
N HIS A 13 -9.91 -8.16 -2.07
CA HIS A 13 -9.89 -7.38 -3.30
C HIS A 13 -11.26 -7.35 -4.00
N LYS A 14 -11.87 -8.50 -4.24
CA LYS A 14 -13.17 -8.56 -4.91
C LYS A 14 -14.28 -7.88 -4.10
N THR A 15 -14.23 -7.98 -2.77
CA THR A 15 -15.19 -7.29 -1.90
C THR A 15 -15.04 -5.77 -1.99
N ARG A 16 -13.80 -5.25 -2.04
CA ARG A 16 -13.53 -3.81 -2.28
C ARG A 16 -14.05 -3.36 -3.65
N VAL A 17 -13.80 -4.14 -4.70
CA VAL A 17 -14.33 -3.86 -6.05
C VAL A 17 -15.85 -3.80 -6.04
N ASN A 18 -16.52 -4.76 -5.42
CA ASN A 18 -17.98 -4.75 -5.33
C ASN A 18 -18.50 -3.47 -4.64
N GLY A 19 -17.88 -3.08 -3.51
CA GLY A 19 -18.23 -1.84 -2.81
C GLY A 19 -18.01 -0.58 -3.66
N ILE A 20 -16.90 -0.51 -4.41
CA ILE A 20 -16.60 0.61 -5.31
C ILE A 20 -17.61 0.71 -6.46
N CYS A 21 -18.01 -0.42 -7.05
CA CYS A 21 -19.03 -0.45 -8.10
C CYS A 21 -20.36 0.14 -7.62
N GLU A 22 -20.74 -0.18 -6.39
CA GLU A 22 -21.98 0.28 -5.78
C GLU A 22 -21.93 1.72 -5.22
N ALA A 23 -20.73 2.28 -5.05
CA ALA A 23 -20.58 3.66 -4.57
C ALA A 23 -21.03 4.65 -5.64
N SER A 24 -21.85 5.63 -5.23
CA SER A 24 -22.43 6.64 -6.13
C SER A 24 -21.67 7.98 -6.14
N GLN A 25 -20.75 8.17 -5.21
CA GLN A 25 -20.06 9.46 -5.02
C GLN A 25 -18.73 9.53 -5.79
N GLU A 26 -18.21 10.73 -5.98
CA GLU A 26 -16.99 11.02 -6.73
C GLU A 26 -15.73 10.48 -6.06
N TYR A 27 -15.73 10.38 -4.72
CA TYR A 27 -14.58 9.93 -3.96
C TYR A 27 -14.85 8.63 -3.24
N ILE A 28 -13.84 7.79 -3.16
CA ILE A 28 -13.84 6.49 -2.49
C ILE A 28 -12.89 6.55 -1.28
N TRP A 29 -13.40 6.04 -0.16
CA TRP A 29 -12.65 5.78 1.05
C TRP A 29 -12.87 4.34 1.49
N MET A 30 -11.81 3.55 1.51
CA MET A 30 -11.86 2.13 1.89
C MET A 30 -11.35 1.98 3.32
N LEU A 31 -12.25 2.09 4.28
CA LEU A 31 -11.94 1.98 5.71
C LEU A 31 -12.12 0.53 6.19
N ASP A 32 -11.08 -0.02 6.81
CA ASP A 32 -11.15 -1.31 7.48
C ASP A 32 -11.82 -1.14 8.87
N GLN A 33 -12.60 -2.14 9.31
CA GLN A 33 -13.48 -2.03 10.48
C GLN A 33 -12.77 -1.90 11.83
N ASP A 34 -11.49 -2.26 11.88
CA ASP A 34 -10.62 -2.26 13.07
C ASP A 34 -9.74 -1.01 13.18
N ASP A 35 -9.82 -0.11 12.21
CA ASP A 35 -9.04 1.12 12.20
C ASP A 35 -9.80 2.30 12.82
N ILE A 36 -9.06 3.28 13.35
CA ILE A 36 -9.60 4.47 13.99
C ILE A 36 -9.26 5.71 13.17
N VAL A 37 -10.22 6.61 13.03
CA VAL A 37 -10.06 7.85 12.27
C VAL A 37 -10.47 9.07 13.10
N SER A 38 -9.83 10.21 12.82
CA SER A 38 -10.22 11.50 13.37
C SER A 38 -11.59 11.93 12.81
N GLU A 39 -12.40 12.59 13.62
CA GLU A 39 -13.65 13.20 13.16
C GLU A 39 -13.46 14.18 11.99
N ARG A 40 -12.27 14.79 11.90
CA ARG A 40 -11.91 15.71 10.81
C ARG A 40 -11.38 15.00 9.55
N TRP A 41 -11.21 13.66 9.59
CA TRP A 41 -10.54 12.93 8.52
C TRP A 41 -11.11 13.26 7.14
N LEU A 42 -12.42 13.10 6.96
CA LEU A 42 -13.07 13.30 5.66
C LEU A 42 -12.93 14.75 5.17
N LEU A 43 -13.20 15.72 6.04
CA LEU A 43 -13.12 17.14 5.68
C LEU A 43 -11.70 17.54 5.30
N SER A 44 -10.71 17.21 6.14
CA SER A 44 -9.31 17.57 5.90
C SER A 44 -8.73 16.91 4.64
N GLN A 45 -9.08 15.64 4.38
CA GLN A 45 -8.68 14.95 3.15
C GLN A 45 -9.34 15.55 1.90
N PHE A 46 -10.64 15.89 2.00
CA PHE A 46 -11.36 16.52 0.91
C PHE A 46 -10.80 17.92 0.58
N GLU A 47 -10.52 18.74 1.58
CA GLU A 47 -9.88 20.05 1.39
C GLU A 47 -8.50 19.91 0.73
N CYS A 48 -7.72 18.91 1.17
CA CYS A 48 -6.40 18.63 0.63
C CYS A 48 -6.45 18.22 -0.85
N ILE A 49 -7.32 17.25 -1.21
CA ILE A 49 -7.46 16.77 -2.59
C ILE A 49 -7.96 17.87 -3.55
N GLN A 50 -8.87 18.73 -3.08
CA GLN A 50 -9.37 19.88 -3.82
C GLN A 50 -8.27 20.95 -4.03
N LYS A 51 -7.54 21.28 -2.96
CA LYS A 51 -6.46 22.28 -2.98
C LYS A 51 -5.37 21.92 -3.99
N TYR A 52 -4.94 20.67 -3.99
CA TYR A 52 -3.85 20.20 -4.85
C TYR A 52 -4.33 19.64 -6.21
N LYS A 53 -5.65 19.48 -6.39
CA LYS A 53 -6.27 18.94 -7.60
C LYS A 53 -5.67 17.59 -8.00
N THR A 54 -5.54 16.70 -7.00
CA THR A 54 -4.92 15.38 -7.18
C THR A 54 -5.97 14.28 -7.27
N ASP A 55 -5.55 13.10 -7.69
CA ASP A 55 -6.41 11.93 -7.85
C ASP A 55 -6.51 11.12 -6.56
N MET A 56 -5.50 11.22 -5.69
CA MET A 56 -5.45 10.60 -4.38
C MET A 56 -4.73 11.50 -3.39
N VAL A 57 -5.14 11.45 -2.12
CA VAL A 57 -4.42 12.05 -1.00
C VAL A 57 -4.18 11.01 0.09
N ILE A 58 -2.96 10.99 0.63
CA ILE A 58 -2.52 10.10 1.70
C ILE A 58 -2.48 10.87 3.01
N ALA A 59 -3.24 10.46 4.03
CA ALA A 59 -3.14 11.04 5.38
C ALA A 59 -1.91 10.51 6.12
N ASN A 60 -1.31 11.33 6.99
CA ASN A 60 -0.44 10.81 8.03
C ASN A 60 -1.26 10.12 9.12
N GLY A 61 -0.58 9.32 9.93
CA GLY A 61 -1.25 8.56 10.98
C GLY A 61 -0.30 7.83 11.90
N LYS A 62 -0.88 6.97 12.72
CA LYS A 62 -0.18 6.15 13.71
C LYS A 62 -0.46 4.67 13.49
N ARG A 63 0.47 3.84 13.92
CA ARG A 63 0.24 2.40 14.18
C ARG A 63 0.12 2.19 15.67
N GLN A 64 -0.97 1.63 16.12
CA GLN A 64 -1.14 1.22 17.51
C GLN A 64 -0.79 -0.27 17.64
N ILE A 65 0.27 -0.56 18.40
CA ILE A 65 0.78 -1.92 18.63
C ILE A 65 0.86 -2.13 20.13
N SER A 66 0.12 -3.10 20.67
CA SER A 66 0.06 -3.39 22.10
C SER A 66 -0.20 -2.14 22.96
N GLY A 67 -1.12 -1.28 22.51
CA GLY A 67 -1.50 -0.04 23.20
C GLY A 67 -0.51 1.12 23.09
N LYS A 68 0.57 0.97 22.30
CA LYS A 68 1.56 2.05 22.06
C LYS A 68 1.41 2.58 20.64
N ASP A 69 1.48 3.89 20.51
CA ASP A 69 1.39 4.60 19.24
C ASP A 69 2.78 4.84 18.62
N TYR A 70 2.90 4.52 17.34
CA TYR A 70 4.09 4.77 16.53
C TYR A 70 3.68 5.54 15.27
N PRO A 71 4.39 6.61 14.87
CA PRO A 71 4.05 7.31 13.63
C PRO A 71 4.22 6.38 12.42
N ILE A 72 3.29 6.41 11.48
CA ILE A 72 3.42 5.72 10.19
C ILE A 72 4.53 6.39 9.39
N PHE A 73 4.46 7.71 9.26
CA PHE A 73 5.52 8.51 8.65
C PHE A 73 6.17 9.41 9.71
N LYS A 74 7.49 9.30 9.85
CA LYS A 74 8.25 10.02 10.89
C LYS A 74 8.29 11.54 10.68
N ASN A 75 8.13 11.99 9.46
CA ASN A 75 8.19 13.40 9.06
C ASN A 75 7.56 13.59 7.68
N ASP A 76 7.34 14.86 7.28
CA ASP A 76 6.75 15.25 6.00
C ASP A 76 7.54 14.74 4.80
N LYS A 77 8.86 14.59 4.91
CA LYS A 77 9.69 14.07 3.83
C LYS A 77 9.34 12.61 3.52
N THR A 78 9.23 11.76 4.56
CA THR A 78 8.87 10.36 4.37
C THR A 78 7.44 10.18 3.89
N LEU A 79 6.51 11.03 4.34
CA LEU A 79 5.14 11.07 3.85
C LEU A 79 5.08 11.54 2.39
N LYS A 80 5.83 12.59 2.03
CA LYS A 80 5.97 13.05 0.64
C LYS A 80 6.57 11.95 -0.25
N ASP A 81 7.58 11.21 0.23
CA ASP A 81 8.16 10.10 -0.54
C ASP A 81 7.13 9.02 -0.86
N ALA A 82 6.12 8.80 0.01
CA ALA A 82 5.02 7.85 -0.22
C ALA A 82 4.12 8.23 -1.42
N THR A 83 4.20 9.45 -1.93
CA THR A 83 3.51 9.85 -3.18
C THR A 83 4.28 9.45 -4.44
N THR A 84 5.35 8.68 -4.31
CA THR A 84 6.21 8.22 -5.42
C THR A 84 6.38 6.70 -5.39
N ILE A 85 6.72 6.10 -6.51
CA ILE A 85 6.92 4.65 -6.62
C ILE A 85 8.14 4.13 -5.84
N ALA A 86 9.15 4.98 -5.58
CA ALA A 86 10.45 4.56 -5.04
C ALA A 86 10.36 3.78 -3.70
N PRO A 87 9.64 4.25 -2.66
CA PRO A 87 9.56 3.51 -1.41
C PRO A 87 8.85 2.15 -1.57
N TYR A 88 7.88 2.04 -2.46
CA TYR A 88 7.14 0.78 -2.68
C TYR A 88 8.03 -0.29 -3.31
N VAL A 89 8.87 0.08 -4.25
CA VAL A 89 9.85 -0.84 -4.86
C VAL A 89 10.90 -1.25 -3.84
N ALA A 90 11.41 -0.29 -3.06
CA ALA A 90 12.52 -0.53 -2.13
C ALA A 90 12.10 -1.22 -0.82
N PHE A 91 11.02 -0.76 -0.21
CA PHE A 91 10.62 -1.19 1.15
C PHE A 91 9.33 -2.02 1.18
N GLY A 92 8.50 -1.98 0.13
CA GLY A 92 7.18 -2.57 0.06
C GLY A 92 6.08 -1.56 0.33
N ASN A 93 4.90 -2.03 0.71
CA ASN A 93 3.79 -1.14 0.99
C ASN A 93 4.11 -0.22 2.19
N VAL A 94 4.18 1.08 1.95
CA VAL A 94 4.47 2.09 2.99
C VAL A 94 3.20 2.73 3.53
N ILE A 95 2.06 2.56 2.87
CA ILE A 95 0.73 2.91 3.37
C ILE A 95 0.25 1.77 4.25
N ALA A 96 -0.16 2.05 5.48
CA ALA A 96 -0.51 1.01 6.44
C ALA A 96 -1.83 0.29 6.07
N SER A 97 -2.79 1.02 5.51
CA SER A 97 -4.08 0.51 5.04
C SER A 97 -4.71 1.51 4.07
N PRO A 98 -5.58 1.09 3.15
CA PRO A 98 -6.33 1.99 2.27
C PRO A 98 -7.14 3.05 3.02
N GLY A 99 -7.47 2.81 4.29
CA GLY A 99 -8.13 3.78 5.17
C GLY A 99 -7.37 5.10 5.36
N GLN A 100 -6.07 5.15 5.03
CA GLN A 100 -5.31 6.39 5.00
C GLN A 100 -5.59 7.26 3.76
N CYS A 101 -6.26 6.74 2.74
CA CYS A 101 -6.35 7.37 1.43
C CYS A 101 -7.78 7.78 1.08
N LEU A 102 -7.93 9.01 0.54
CA LEU A 102 -9.12 9.42 -0.19
C LEU A 102 -8.79 9.42 -1.68
N ILE A 103 -9.57 8.73 -2.48
CA ILE A 103 -9.28 8.46 -3.90
C ILE A 103 -10.44 8.94 -4.75
N ARG A 104 -10.16 9.67 -5.83
CA ARG A 104 -11.17 9.97 -6.87
C ARG A 104 -11.59 8.66 -7.53
N LYS A 105 -12.89 8.35 -7.56
CA LYS A 105 -13.42 7.09 -8.11
C LYS A 105 -12.96 6.85 -9.55
N SER A 106 -12.96 7.90 -10.39
CA SER A 106 -12.53 7.82 -11.79
C SER A 106 -11.03 7.58 -11.99
N ALA A 107 -10.22 7.75 -10.93
CA ALA A 107 -8.78 7.49 -10.93
C ALA A 107 -8.42 6.07 -10.47
N ILE A 108 -9.40 5.25 -10.08
CA ILE A 108 -9.14 3.85 -9.79
C ILE A 108 -8.89 3.11 -11.10
N PRO A 109 -7.71 2.49 -11.31
CA PRO A 109 -7.36 1.84 -12.56
C PRO A 109 -8.36 0.75 -12.95
N VAL A 110 -8.88 0.80 -14.19
CA VAL A 110 -9.82 -0.20 -14.71
C VAL A 110 -9.19 -1.60 -14.64
N PHE A 111 -7.89 -1.70 -14.91
CA PHE A 111 -7.18 -2.96 -14.81
C PHE A 111 -7.27 -3.59 -13.42
N TRP A 112 -7.20 -2.79 -12.34
CA TRP A 112 -7.37 -3.27 -10.96
C TRP A 112 -8.80 -3.77 -10.71
N MET A 113 -9.80 -3.06 -11.23
CA MET A 113 -11.22 -3.44 -11.08
C MET A 113 -11.55 -4.76 -11.77
N GLU A 114 -10.88 -5.07 -12.88
CA GLU A 114 -11.17 -6.24 -13.74
C GLU A 114 -10.27 -7.44 -13.44
N ASN A 115 -9.03 -7.22 -12.98
CA ASN A 115 -8.05 -8.28 -12.74
C ASN A 115 -7.85 -8.54 -11.26
N ILE A 116 -8.76 -9.31 -10.67
CA ILE A 116 -8.82 -9.57 -9.24
C ILE A 116 -7.61 -10.36 -8.75
N LEU A 117 -6.95 -9.83 -7.72
CA LEU A 117 -5.97 -10.55 -6.92
C LEU A 117 -6.74 -11.42 -5.92
N TRP A 118 -6.78 -12.73 -6.17
CA TRP A 118 -7.52 -13.67 -5.32
C TRP A 118 -6.77 -14.01 -4.03
N GLU A 119 -5.48 -13.78 -4.01
CA GLU A 119 -4.65 -13.88 -2.82
C GLU A 119 -4.82 -12.64 -1.94
N ASN A 120 -5.27 -12.81 -0.72
CA ASN A 120 -5.38 -11.69 0.22
C ASN A 120 -4.00 -11.12 0.57
N CYS A 121 -3.92 -9.90 1.08
CA CYS A 121 -2.78 -9.18 1.67
C CYS A 121 -2.05 -8.14 0.81
N ALA A 122 -2.21 -8.05 -0.50
CA ALA A 122 -1.44 -7.11 -1.32
C ALA A 122 -2.27 -6.36 -2.39
N ASP A 123 -3.57 -6.36 -2.27
CA ASP A 123 -4.47 -5.70 -3.24
C ASP A 123 -4.35 -4.17 -3.21
N ASP A 124 -4.07 -3.60 -2.07
CA ASP A 124 -3.77 -2.17 -1.90
C ASP A 124 -2.42 -1.80 -2.52
N MET A 125 -1.36 -2.56 -2.26
CA MET A 125 -0.07 -2.39 -2.93
C MET A 125 -0.21 -2.48 -4.45
N TYR A 126 -1.04 -3.42 -4.95
CA TYR A 126 -1.36 -3.57 -6.36
C TYR A 126 -2.03 -2.30 -6.92
N LEU A 127 -3.00 -1.74 -6.19
CA LEU A 127 -3.67 -0.49 -6.56
C LEU A 127 -2.67 0.66 -6.68
N TRP A 128 -1.84 0.88 -5.66
CA TRP A 128 -0.86 1.97 -5.66
C TRP A 128 0.12 1.86 -6.81
N MET A 129 0.63 0.66 -7.07
CA MET A 129 1.57 0.43 -8.17
C MET A 129 0.94 0.73 -9.53
N LEU A 130 -0.32 0.34 -9.77
CA LEU A 130 -1.04 0.70 -11.00
C LEU A 130 -1.23 2.21 -11.14
N MET A 131 -1.61 2.90 -10.05
CA MET A 131 -1.78 4.36 -10.04
C MET A 131 -0.46 5.07 -10.41
N PHE A 132 0.69 4.58 -9.94
CA PHE A 132 2.00 5.09 -10.38
C PHE A 132 2.29 4.78 -11.84
N GLY A 133 1.91 3.60 -12.32
CA GLY A 133 2.06 3.19 -13.73
C GLY A 133 1.27 4.08 -14.68
N GLU A 134 0.07 4.49 -14.29
CA GLU A 134 -0.79 5.42 -15.00
C GLU A 134 -0.42 6.90 -14.78
N LYS A 135 0.63 7.18 -13.96
CA LYS A 135 1.14 8.52 -13.65
C LYS A 135 0.10 9.44 -13.01
N LEU A 136 -0.78 8.90 -12.18
CA LEU A 136 -1.78 9.67 -11.47
C LEU A 136 -1.15 10.62 -10.46
N ASN A 137 -1.81 11.76 -10.23
CA ASN A 137 -1.34 12.77 -9.30
C ASN A 137 -1.73 12.39 -7.86
N ILE A 138 -0.73 12.23 -7.00
CA ILE A 138 -0.92 11.85 -5.61
C ILE A 138 -0.36 12.95 -4.72
N SER A 139 -1.17 13.43 -3.78
CA SER A 139 -0.76 14.37 -2.74
C SER A 139 -0.74 13.71 -1.36
N TYR A 140 -0.31 14.46 -0.36
CA TYR A 140 -0.28 14.01 1.01
C TYR A 140 -0.83 15.08 1.95
N ASN A 141 -1.40 14.64 3.07
CA ASN A 141 -1.89 15.45 4.16
C ASN A 141 -1.05 15.15 5.41
N PRO A 142 -0.29 16.12 5.98
CA PRO A 142 0.58 15.88 7.13
C PRO A 142 -0.17 15.69 8.45
N GLU A 143 -1.46 15.99 8.52
CA GLU A 143 -2.25 15.82 9.72
C GLU A 143 -2.35 14.33 10.13
N TYR A 144 -2.25 14.08 11.44
CA TYR A 144 -2.42 12.74 12.02
C TYR A 144 -3.91 12.40 12.12
N LEU A 145 -4.47 11.89 11.03
CA LEU A 145 -5.91 11.66 10.89
C LEU A 145 -6.32 10.20 11.03
N TYR A 146 -5.38 9.27 11.02
CA TYR A 146 -5.61 7.85 10.91
C TYR A 146 -4.81 7.07 11.95
N THR A 147 -5.41 6.01 12.51
CA THR A 147 -4.72 5.06 13.39
C THR A 147 -4.98 3.63 12.93
N HIS A 148 -3.94 2.98 12.44
CA HIS A 148 -3.96 1.56 12.14
C HIS A 148 -3.80 0.74 13.42
N VAL A 149 -4.79 -0.06 13.76
CA VAL A 149 -4.80 -0.89 14.97
C VAL A 149 -4.26 -2.28 14.65
N SER A 150 -3.13 -2.64 15.26
CA SER A 150 -2.58 -3.98 15.14
C SER A 150 -3.22 -4.90 16.17
N THR A 151 -4.19 -5.71 15.75
CA THR A 151 -4.91 -6.66 16.60
C THR A 151 -4.15 -7.97 16.82
N GLY A 152 -3.08 -8.22 16.05
CA GLY A 152 -2.38 -9.52 16.02
C GLY A 152 -3.05 -10.55 15.08
N GLU A 153 -4.29 -10.31 14.67
CA GLU A 153 -5.06 -11.16 13.75
C GLU A 153 -5.13 -10.58 12.32
N ASN A 154 -4.46 -9.44 12.08
CA ASN A 154 -4.42 -8.81 10.77
C ASN A 154 -3.86 -9.79 9.71
N PHE A 155 -4.49 -9.88 8.56
CA PHE A 155 -4.05 -10.73 7.44
C PHE A 155 -2.58 -10.51 7.05
N SER A 156 -2.11 -9.26 7.14
CA SER A 156 -0.72 -8.87 6.87
C SER A 156 0.32 -9.45 7.83
N SER A 157 -0.09 -10.04 8.97
CA SER A 157 0.83 -10.73 9.89
C SER A 157 1.27 -12.11 9.37
N ASN A 158 0.61 -12.66 8.35
CA ASN A 158 1.04 -13.89 7.69
C ASN A 158 2.06 -13.59 6.58
N GLU A 159 3.35 -13.60 6.95
CA GLU A 159 4.47 -13.31 6.05
C GLU A 159 4.48 -14.16 4.78
N LYS A 160 4.19 -15.47 4.89
CA LYS A 160 4.17 -16.37 3.73
C LYS A 160 3.07 -16.01 2.75
N GLN A 161 1.88 -15.75 3.26
CA GLN A 161 0.72 -15.32 2.46
C GLN A 161 1.01 -13.98 1.77
N THR A 162 1.58 -13.03 2.50
CA THR A 162 1.91 -11.71 1.98
C THR A 162 2.94 -11.79 0.85
N ILE A 163 4.03 -12.53 1.03
CA ILE A 163 5.06 -12.72 -0.01
C ILE A 163 4.47 -13.40 -1.25
N TYR A 164 3.64 -14.41 -1.07
CA TYR A 164 3.00 -15.10 -2.19
C TYR A 164 2.05 -14.17 -2.96
N SER A 165 1.23 -13.40 -2.24
CA SER A 165 0.34 -12.39 -2.81
C SER A 165 1.13 -11.31 -3.60
N GLU A 166 2.23 -10.80 -3.05
CA GLU A 166 3.08 -9.81 -3.72
C GLU A 166 3.74 -10.37 -5.00
N TYR A 167 4.09 -11.66 -5.09
CA TYR A 167 4.55 -12.26 -6.34
C TYR A 167 3.46 -12.23 -7.43
N LYS A 168 2.20 -12.52 -7.05
CA LYS A 168 1.07 -12.42 -7.98
C LYS A 168 0.83 -10.99 -8.44
N VAL A 169 1.02 -10.02 -7.55
CA VAL A 169 0.97 -8.60 -7.92
C VAL A 169 1.99 -8.27 -9.02
N ILE A 170 3.24 -8.76 -8.91
CA ILE A 170 4.26 -8.52 -9.94
C ILE A 170 3.81 -9.07 -11.30
N ASP A 171 3.21 -10.26 -11.34
CA ASP A 171 2.71 -10.85 -12.59
C ASP A 171 1.55 -10.04 -13.19
N LEU A 172 0.64 -9.54 -12.35
CA LEU A 172 -0.45 -8.66 -12.78
C LEU A 172 0.07 -7.31 -13.29
N LEU A 173 1.06 -6.71 -12.61
CA LEU A 173 1.67 -5.46 -13.03
C LEU A 173 2.40 -5.56 -14.38
N ARG A 174 3.03 -6.71 -14.66
CA ARG A 174 3.63 -6.98 -15.98
C ARG A 174 2.57 -7.03 -17.09
N LYS A 175 1.43 -7.66 -16.80
CA LYS A 175 0.30 -7.72 -17.75
C LYS A 175 -0.32 -6.35 -17.99
N ALA A 176 -0.46 -5.54 -16.95
CA ALA A 176 -1.01 -4.18 -17.05
C ALA A 176 -0.10 -3.25 -17.87
N GLY A 177 1.21 -3.41 -17.75
CA GLY A 177 2.19 -2.45 -18.29
C GLY A 177 2.26 -1.17 -17.45
N GLY A 178 2.82 -0.10 -18.03
CA GLY A 178 2.92 1.22 -17.38
C GLY A 178 4.09 1.35 -16.39
N ILE A 179 4.54 0.26 -15.79
CA ILE A 179 5.69 0.23 -14.88
C ILE A 179 6.91 -0.34 -15.62
N LYS A 180 8.04 0.34 -15.51
CA LYS A 180 9.28 -0.13 -16.13
C LYS A 180 9.70 -1.48 -15.55
N GLU A 181 10.10 -2.42 -16.40
CA GLU A 181 10.45 -3.79 -15.99
C GLU A 181 11.56 -3.84 -14.92
N TRP A 182 12.51 -2.92 -14.92
CA TRP A 182 13.55 -2.91 -13.91
C TRP A 182 13.02 -2.58 -12.49
N TYR A 183 11.94 -1.78 -12.34
CA TYR A 183 11.25 -1.61 -11.05
C TYR A 183 10.65 -2.93 -10.56
N LEU A 184 10.02 -3.68 -11.46
CA LEU A 184 9.43 -4.98 -11.14
C LEU A 184 10.50 -6.03 -10.80
N ARG A 185 11.67 -5.98 -11.46
CA ARG A 185 12.82 -6.81 -11.10
C ARG A 185 13.36 -6.49 -9.71
N PHE A 186 13.55 -5.22 -9.36
CA PHE A 186 13.95 -4.84 -7.99
C PHE A 186 12.92 -5.28 -6.96
N TYR A 187 11.64 -5.10 -7.26
CA TYR A 187 10.56 -5.57 -6.40
C TYR A 187 10.63 -7.09 -6.19
N ALA A 188 10.82 -7.86 -7.26
CA ALA A 188 10.98 -9.31 -7.18
C ALA A 188 12.21 -9.74 -6.37
N GLU A 189 13.37 -9.08 -6.56
CA GLU A 189 14.59 -9.37 -5.79
C GLU A 189 14.38 -9.06 -4.29
N ARG A 190 13.71 -7.96 -3.96
CA ARG A 190 13.32 -7.67 -2.57
C ARG A 190 12.48 -8.79 -1.96
N LEU A 191 11.52 -9.34 -2.70
CA LEU A 191 10.71 -10.47 -2.22
C LEU A 191 11.53 -11.75 -2.02
N LYS A 192 12.46 -12.06 -2.91
CA LYS A 192 13.39 -13.21 -2.74
C LYS A 192 14.20 -13.03 -1.46
N ILE A 193 14.73 -11.84 -1.21
CA ILE A 193 15.49 -11.50 -0.02
C ILE A 193 14.62 -11.71 1.23
N ARG A 194 13.38 -11.18 1.23
CA ARG A 194 12.42 -11.32 2.34
C ARG A 194 12.08 -12.78 2.60
N ASN A 195 11.80 -13.55 1.54
CA ASN A 195 11.53 -14.99 1.66
C ASN A 195 12.70 -15.75 2.29
N ARG A 196 13.94 -15.49 1.86
CA ARG A 196 15.14 -16.10 2.45
C ARG A 196 15.28 -15.76 3.93
N TYR A 197 15.08 -14.49 4.29
CA TYR A 197 15.18 -14.04 5.67
C TYR A 197 14.22 -14.79 6.59
N PHE A 198 12.96 -14.92 6.22
CA PHE A 198 11.94 -15.51 7.06
C PHE A 198 11.92 -17.05 7.05
N PHE A 199 12.27 -17.67 5.94
CA PHE A 199 11.99 -19.11 5.76
C PHE A 199 13.23 -19.99 5.50
N GLU A 200 14.34 -19.42 5.03
CA GLU A 200 15.51 -20.21 4.63
C GLU A 200 16.68 -20.09 5.61
N ILE A 201 16.85 -18.93 6.27
CA ILE A 201 18.00 -18.70 7.16
C ILE A 201 17.72 -19.25 8.56
N LYS A 202 18.33 -20.40 8.88
CA LYS A 202 18.15 -21.10 10.16
C LYS A 202 19.06 -20.58 11.29
N LYS A 203 20.20 -19.94 10.98
CA LYS A 203 21.19 -19.49 11.98
C LYS A 203 20.99 -18.03 12.35
N LYS A 204 20.74 -17.73 13.62
CA LYS A 204 20.44 -16.37 14.13
C LYS A 204 21.49 -15.31 13.75
N TRP A 205 22.78 -15.63 13.78
CA TRP A 205 23.84 -14.67 13.42
C TRP A 205 23.86 -14.38 11.90
N MET A 206 23.61 -15.39 11.06
CA MET A 206 23.48 -15.19 9.61
C MET A 206 22.27 -14.34 9.28
N SER A 207 21.17 -14.52 9.99
CA SER A 207 19.97 -13.72 9.85
C SER A 207 20.25 -12.24 10.16
N GLN A 208 21.04 -11.93 11.18
CA GLN A 208 21.40 -10.54 11.51
C GLN A 208 22.27 -9.88 10.42
N ILE A 209 23.30 -10.58 9.93
CA ILE A 209 24.15 -10.07 8.82
C ILE A 209 23.29 -9.86 7.58
N TYR A 210 22.47 -10.84 7.23
CA TYR A 210 21.58 -10.77 6.08
C TYR A 210 20.62 -9.60 6.19
N TYR A 211 20.04 -9.36 7.37
CA TYR A 211 19.18 -8.21 7.64
C TYR A 211 19.90 -6.88 7.36
N VAL A 212 21.11 -6.68 7.92
CA VAL A 212 21.87 -5.44 7.73
C VAL A 212 22.20 -5.22 6.23
N VAL A 213 22.66 -6.24 5.55
CA VAL A 213 22.97 -6.15 4.10
C VAL A 213 21.72 -5.81 3.30
N THR A 214 20.58 -6.40 3.64
CA THR A 214 19.32 -6.12 2.92
C THR A 214 18.79 -4.71 3.16
N GLU A 215 18.94 -4.17 4.37
CA GLU A 215 18.55 -2.77 4.65
C GLU A 215 19.43 -1.78 3.85
N ILE A 216 20.72 -2.06 3.72
CA ILE A 216 21.62 -1.25 2.87
C ILE A 216 21.16 -1.31 1.40
N ILE A 217 20.86 -2.50 0.89
CA ILE A 217 20.37 -2.66 -0.49
C ILE A 217 19.08 -1.91 -0.73
N LYS A 218 18.11 -1.98 0.20
CA LYS A 218 16.85 -1.24 0.11
C LYS A 218 17.07 0.27 0.03
N ILE A 219 17.96 0.80 0.84
CA ILE A 219 18.33 2.22 0.83
C ILE A 219 18.94 2.59 -0.52
N LEU A 220 19.88 1.81 -1.04
CA LEU A 220 20.49 2.05 -2.35
C LEU A 220 19.45 2.01 -3.47
N VAL A 221 18.57 1.00 -3.49
CA VAL A 221 17.48 0.90 -4.48
C VAL A 221 16.55 2.11 -4.39
N PHE A 222 16.16 2.53 -3.18
CA PHE A 222 15.34 3.71 -2.99
C PHE A 222 15.98 4.96 -3.62
N TRP A 223 17.27 5.19 -3.37
CA TRP A 223 18.00 6.33 -3.93
C TRP A 223 18.14 6.24 -5.45
N LEU A 224 18.43 5.07 -6.00
CA LEU A 224 18.48 4.83 -7.44
C LEU A 224 17.14 5.13 -8.11
N VAL A 225 16.04 4.59 -7.60
CA VAL A 225 14.70 4.83 -8.15
C VAL A 225 14.31 6.30 -8.06
N LYS A 226 14.61 6.95 -6.92
CA LYS A 226 14.20 8.32 -6.65
C LYS A 226 14.95 9.36 -7.48
N TYR A 227 16.27 9.19 -7.66
CA TYR A 227 17.11 10.23 -8.27
C TYR A 227 17.38 9.99 -9.75
N PHE A 228 17.49 8.78 -10.19
CA PHE A 228 17.78 8.53 -11.59
C PHE A 228 16.55 8.57 -12.51
N LYS A 229 15.31 8.64 -11.99
CA LYS A 229 14.06 8.68 -12.78
C LYS A 229 14.09 7.76 -14.01
N ILE A 230 14.97 6.75 -13.93
CA ILE A 230 15.30 5.88 -15.05
C ILE A 230 14.12 4.95 -15.34
#